data_4582d1c509aed1d62c118dfac9583972
#
_entry.id   4582d1c509aed1d62c118dfac9583972
#
_cell.length_a   1.000
_cell.length_b   1.000
_cell.length_c   1.000
_cell.angle_alpha   90.00
_cell.angle_beta   90.00
_cell.angle_gamma   90.00
#
_symmetry.space_group_name_H-M   'P 1'
#
loop_
_entity.id
_entity.type
_entity.pdbx_description
1 polymer ?
#
loop_
_entity_poly.entity_id
_entity_poly.type
_entity_poly.pdbx_seq_one_letter_code
_entity_poly.pdbx_strand_id
1 'polypeptide(L)'
;MKLHYITTREGLEKAFAELWTIPKLCLDTETTGLDARVNDVRLLQLCSTQADLEERVVYVIDCFKCSDLDGLKSLIESREMILGHNLNFDLQFLLQIGIDYKHKIFDTFIAERCLVAGSKEKKTSPKTEKVFFGEISCSLKAVVERRLDIKISKEQQVSDWSKSELDIEQIEYAARDVDLLPQIAKAQLAELATENLVEVYSLESKVIRPVALMCHHGFNVDITKVKQLKAKKQQELNEATNLFCESLDARLPDGFRLPRHEDGTIAVGKNAKKEFNPGSNIQCIKHFNQIGTDLPVDDRTGKQTLSQVALSEFDSDDLTLNLLRKRTKIETALAHVEKILENINPISGRMHSGYNSYGANSGRFTSSGSKRVTGKKKKETWGINIQQVPRDKEFRECFIPSEGYKFIIADYSQIELRLAAELVNIPQMIDAFNKGLDLHSLTASLIYHVGIDEVKKPQRQMGKTLNFALLYGMGFRKYKTYSAQSGNIITLSEAKTAHAGFHRAYPRLREWHRERSAMVEDGWTYVRTPTGRRRLLSYDDATMSACANTLIQGAGADILKIAIANLGKHINEKFRPIATVHDELVFEALEEKANEYKTILETEMKEAAMTILNNVPVKCDANVAESWAEK
;
A
#
# COMPACT_ATOMS: atom_id res chain seq x y z
N MET A 1 3.56 -3.30 38.78
CA MET A 1 2.22 -3.26 38.16
C MET A 1 1.20 -3.88 39.12
N LYS A 2 0.08 -3.20 39.39
CA LYS A 2 -1.08 -3.72 40.13
C LYS A 2 -2.19 -4.01 39.12
N LEU A 3 -2.56 -5.27 38.96
CA LEU A 3 -3.54 -5.73 37.97
C LEU A 3 -4.94 -5.76 38.59
N HIS A 4 -5.91 -5.11 37.94
CA HIS A 4 -7.34 -5.18 38.24
C HIS A 4 -8.07 -5.84 37.06
N TYR A 5 -8.44 -7.11 37.20
CA TYR A 5 -9.28 -7.81 36.21
C TYR A 5 -10.76 -7.55 36.52
N ILE A 6 -11.44 -6.88 35.60
CA ILE A 6 -12.81 -6.38 35.75
C ILE A 6 -13.78 -7.29 35.03
N THR A 7 -14.63 -7.97 35.80
CA THR A 7 -15.62 -8.94 35.29
C THR A 7 -17.03 -8.66 35.78
N THR A 8 -17.25 -7.60 36.55
CA THR A 8 -18.54 -7.24 37.12
C THR A 8 -18.84 -5.77 36.88
N ARG A 9 -20.14 -5.42 36.88
CA ARG A 9 -20.58 -4.02 36.75
C ARG A 9 -20.05 -3.14 37.91
N GLU A 10 -20.10 -3.62 39.15
CA GLU A 10 -19.58 -2.90 40.29
C GLU A 10 -18.07 -2.61 40.16
N GLY A 11 -17.31 -3.63 39.70
CA GLY A 11 -15.88 -3.45 39.41
C GLY A 11 -15.63 -2.43 38.30
N LEU A 12 -16.46 -2.40 37.27
CA LEU A 12 -16.37 -1.45 36.17
C LEU A 12 -16.68 0.00 36.65
N GLU A 13 -17.71 0.19 37.46
CA GLU A 13 -18.05 1.50 38.04
C GLU A 13 -16.92 2.05 38.93
N LYS A 14 -16.28 1.21 39.73
CA LYS A 14 -15.08 1.59 40.52
C LYS A 14 -13.90 1.94 39.61
N ALA A 15 -13.63 1.12 38.59
CA ALA A 15 -12.57 1.39 37.63
C ALA A 15 -12.81 2.72 36.88
N PHE A 16 -14.05 3.03 36.51
CA PHE A 16 -14.40 4.29 35.87
C PHE A 16 -14.15 5.48 36.81
N ALA A 17 -14.51 5.40 38.08
CA ALA A 17 -14.27 6.49 39.03
C ALA A 17 -12.79 6.85 39.10
N GLU A 18 -11.89 5.87 39.08
CA GLU A 18 -10.45 6.09 39.07
C GLU A 18 -9.93 6.58 37.69
N LEU A 19 -10.33 5.92 36.60
CA LEU A 19 -9.91 6.25 35.23
C LEU A 19 -10.38 7.64 34.78
N TRP A 20 -11.53 8.14 35.27
CA TRP A 20 -12.02 9.48 34.96
C TRP A 20 -11.07 10.60 35.45
N THR A 21 -10.26 10.33 36.45
CA THR A 21 -9.27 11.29 36.97
C THR A 21 -8.01 11.36 36.09
N ILE A 22 -7.83 10.42 35.16
CA ILE A 22 -6.63 10.29 34.33
C ILE A 22 -6.89 10.86 32.92
N PRO A 23 -6.30 12.02 32.56
CA PRO A 23 -6.59 12.69 31.29
C PRO A 23 -5.97 11.98 30.07
N LYS A 24 -4.94 11.16 30.30
CA LYS A 24 -4.19 10.46 29.23
C LYS A 24 -4.07 8.98 29.58
N LEU A 25 -4.58 8.11 28.71
CA LEU A 25 -4.62 6.67 28.95
C LEU A 25 -3.78 5.90 27.93
N CYS A 26 -3.11 4.84 28.39
CA CYS A 26 -2.68 3.75 27.53
C CYS A 26 -3.89 2.89 27.19
N LEU A 27 -3.92 2.37 25.99
CA LEU A 27 -4.98 1.52 25.49
C LEU A 27 -4.41 0.40 24.61
N ASP A 28 -4.92 -0.80 24.81
CA ASP A 28 -4.71 -1.96 23.95
C ASP A 28 -5.96 -2.83 23.96
N THR A 29 -6.14 -3.72 22.97
CA THR A 29 -7.28 -4.63 22.88
C THR A 29 -6.84 -6.05 22.56
N GLU A 30 -7.44 -7.03 23.25
CA GLU A 30 -7.40 -8.43 22.83
C GLU A 30 -8.74 -8.80 22.20
N THR A 31 -8.69 -9.44 21.04
CA THR A 31 -9.85 -9.65 20.19
C THR A 31 -10.01 -11.12 19.80
N THR A 32 -11.23 -11.55 19.46
CA THR A 32 -11.50 -12.93 19.05
C THR A 32 -10.97 -13.27 17.64
N GLY A 33 -10.39 -12.30 16.95
CA GLY A 33 -9.77 -12.47 15.63
C GLY A 33 -9.32 -11.13 15.03
N LEU A 34 -8.94 -11.11 13.76
CA LEU A 34 -8.25 -9.98 13.14
C LEU A 34 -9.16 -8.98 12.39
N ASP A 35 -10.42 -9.29 12.16
CA ASP A 35 -11.35 -8.44 11.41
C ASP A 35 -12.45 -7.91 12.34
N ALA A 36 -12.42 -6.62 12.62
CA ALA A 36 -13.33 -5.95 13.54
C ALA A 36 -14.83 -6.10 13.18
N ARG A 37 -15.17 -6.39 11.89
CA ARG A 37 -16.56 -6.57 11.45
C ARG A 37 -17.11 -7.98 11.72
N VAL A 38 -16.23 -8.92 12.03
CA VAL A 38 -16.56 -10.36 12.19
C VAL A 38 -16.20 -10.87 13.58
N ASN A 39 -15.37 -10.13 14.30
CA ASN A 39 -14.84 -10.51 15.60
C ASN A 39 -15.11 -9.41 16.62
N ASP A 40 -15.06 -9.77 17.89
CA ASP A 40 -15.41 -8.93 19.02
C ASP A 40 -14.15 -8.54 19.82
N VAL A 41 -14.24 -7.42 20.54
CA VAL A 41 -13.29 -7.07 21.60
C VAL A 41 -13.53 -7.98 22.78
N ARG A 42 -12.53 -8.78 23.14
CA ARG A 42 -12.59 -9.63 24.34
C ARG A 42 -12.13 -8.88 25.58
N LEU A 43 -10.95 -8.28 25.51
CA LEU A 43 -10.40 -7.48 26.59
C LEU A 43 -10.09 -6.07 26.12
N LEU A 44 -10.32 -5.10 27.00
CA LEU A 44 -9.83 -3.73 26.85
C LEU A 44 -8.90 -3.43 28.03
N GLN A 45 -7.66 -3.09 27.74
CA GLN A 45 -6.65 -2.76 28.73
C GLN A 45 -6.44 -1.26 28.80
N LEU A 46 -6.49 -0.70 30.03
CA LEU A 46 -6.31 0.73 30.27
C LEU A 46 -5.35 0.97 31.44
N CYS A 47 -4.46 1.94 31.29
CA CYS A 47 -3.64 2.46 32.42
C CYS A 47 -3.21 3.90 32.19
N SER A 48 -2.59 4.53 33.21
CA SER A 48 -2.00 5.87 33.09
C SER A 48 -0.80 5.89 32.15
N THR A 49 -0.63 6.99 31.39
CA THR A 49 0.55 7.24 30.53
C THR A 49 1.79 7.73 31.28
N GLN A 50 1.74 7.90 32.60
CA GLN A 50 2.88 8.36 33.41
C GLN A 50 3.96 7.28 33.44
N ALA A 51 5.15 7.57 32.92
CA ALA A 51 6.23 6.58 32.81
C ALA A 51 6.92 6.25 34.15
N ASP A 52 6.97 7.22 35.05
CA ASP A 52 7.77 7.17 36.26
C ASP A 52 6.94 6.80 37.51
N LEU A 53 5.80 6.11 37.36
CA LEU A 53 5.02 5.59 38.49
C LEU A 53 5.75 4.39 39.10
N GLU A 54 5.95 4.43 40.44
CA GLU A 54 6.51 3.31 41.21
C GLU A 54 5.61 2.08 41.10
N GLU A 55 4.29 2.28 41.19
CA GLU A 55 3.29 1.23 40.98
C GLU A 55 2.20 1.73 40.03
N ARG A 56 2.12 1.14 38.84
CA ARG A 56 1.06 1.41 37.86
C ARG A 56 -0.10 0.47 38.06
N VAL A 57 -1.31 1.04 38.12
CA VAL A 57 -2.55 0.27 38.11
C VAL A 57 -2.97 0.04 36.67
N VAL A 58 -3.16 -1.23 36.29
CA VAL A 58 -3.66 -1.65 34.99
C VAL A 58 -5.04 -2.28 35.15
N TYR A 59 -6.01 -1.74 34.43
CA TYR A 59 -7.37 -2.24 34.37
C TYR A 59 -7.52 -3.09 33.11
N VAL A 60 -7.85 -4.36 33.30
CA VAL A 60 -8.18 -5.32 32.22
C VAL A 60 -9.66 -5.59 32.28
N ILE A 61 -10.42 -4.99 31.36
CA ILE A 61 -11.88 -5.05 31.33
C ILE A 61 -12.28 -6.20 30.39
N ASP A 62 -13.00 -7.18 30.92
CA ASP A 62 -13.55 -8.30 30.14
C ASP A 62 -14.89 -7.87 29.52
N CYS A 63 -14.86 -7.51 28.25
CA CYS A 63 -16.01 -6.99 27.50
C CYS A 63 -17.13 -8.02 27.31
N PHE A 64 -16.85 -9.32 27.48
CA PHE A 64 -17.87 -10.37 27.46
C PHE A 64 -18.64 -10.49 28.76
N LYS A 65 -18.04 -10.06 29.87
CA LYS A 65 -18.63 -10.08 31.20
C LYS A 65 -19.16 -8.71 31.65
N CYS A 66 -18.62 -7.62 31.07
CA CYS A 66 -18.99 -6.24 31.35
C CYS A 66 -19.49 -5.56 30.08
N SER A 67 -20.79 -5.24 30.00
CA SER A 67 -21.47 -4.77 28.78
C SER A 67 -21.85 -3.28 28.78
N ASP A 68 -21.28 -2.44 29.66
CA ASP A 68 -21.52 -0.98 29.64
C ASP A 68 -20.65 -0.30 28.60
N LEU A 69 -21.06 -0.40 27.33
CA LEU A 69 -20.36 0.23 26.19
C LEU A 69 -20.49 1.76 26.21
N ASP A 70 -21.59 2.31 26.74
CA ASP A 70 -21.81 3.77 26.78
C ASP A 70 -20.86 4.45 27.76
N GLY A 71 -20.64 3.82 28.92
CA GLY A 71 -19.66 4.29 29.89
C GLY A 71 -18.22 4.25 29.33
N LEU A 72 -17.84 3.16 28.67
CA LEU A 72 -16.55 3.02 27.97
C LEU A 72 -16.38 4.07 26.86
N LYS A 73 -17.41 4.28 26.05
CA LYS A 73 -17.42 5.31 25.01
C LYS A 73 -17.15 6.68 25.59
N SER A 74 -17.94 7.06 26.60
CA SER A 74 -17.82 8.37 27.27
C SER A 74 -16.43 8.56 27.89
N LEU A 75 -15.89 7.52 28.52
CA LEU A 75 -14.56 7.53 29.10
C LEU A 75 -13.49 7.75 28.03
N ILE A 76 -13.44 6.91 27.00
CA ILE A 76 -12.38 6.93 26.00
C ILE A 76 -12.44 8.22 25.18
N GLU A 77 -13.61 8.60 24.68
CA GLU A 77 -13.78 9.79 23.81
C GLU A 77 -13.49 11.11 24.54
N SER A 78 -13.53 11.14 25.88
CA SER A 78 -13.21 12.34 26.66
C SER A 78 -11.72 12.49 27.00
N ARG A 79 -10.89 11.51 26.70
CA ARG A 79 -9.44 11.57 27.01
C ARG A 79 -8.72 12.56 26.13
N GLU A 80 -7.79 13.32 26.71
CA GLU A 80 -6.94 14.25 25.97
C GLU A 80 -6.00 13.53 25.01
N MET A 81 -5.54 12.33 25.39
CA MET A 81 -4.62 11.50 24.60
C MET A 81 -4.80 10.02 24.91
N ILE A 82 -4.76 9.20 23.86
CA ILE A 82 -4.53 7.76 24.00
C ILE A 82 -3.13 7.41 23.52
N LEU A 83 -2.50 6.44 24.20
CA LEU A 83 -1.19 5.87 23.87
C LEU A 83 -1.34 4.37 23.67
N GLY A 84 -0.81 3.84 22.55
CA GLY A 84 -0.88 2.41 22.25
C GLY A 84 0.22 1.97 21.31
N HIS A 85 0.09 0.75 20.81
CA HIS A 85 1.03 0.17 19.84
C HIS A 85 0.30 -0.36 18.63
N ASN A 86 0.46 0.28 17.45
CA ASN A 86 -0.27 -0.04 16.22
C ASN A 86 -1.79 0.20 16.35
N LEU A 87 -2.14 1.32 16.94
CA LEU A 87 -3.52 1.73 17.25
C LEU A 87 -4.48 1.76 16.05
N ASN A 88 -3.97 1.70 14.81
CA ASN A 88 -4.82 1.50 13.65
C ASN A 88 -5.67 0.21 13.74
N PHE A 89 -5.17 -0.82 14.43
CA PHE A 89 -5.91 -2.06 14.67
C PHE A 89 -7.01 -1.84 15.72
N ASP A 90 -6.65 -1.33 16.89
CA ASP A 90 -7.57 -1.14 18.02
C ASP A 90 -8.69 -0.16 17.69
N LEU A 91 -8.35 0.94 17.00
CA LEU A 91 -9.34 1.93 16.57
C LEU A 91 -10.42 1.33 15.65
N GLN A 92 -10.11 0.35 14.81
CA GLN A 92 -11.13 -0.31 13.99
C GLN A 92 -12.13 -1.11 14.84
N PHE A 93 -11.67 -1.76 15.92
CA PHE A 93 -12.54 -2.45 16.86
C PHE A 93 -13.34 -1.48 17.71
N LEU A 94 -12.73 -0.38 18.15
CA LEU A 94 -13.45 0.68 18.87
C LEU A 94 -14.54 1.32 17.99
N LEU A 95 -14.25 1.60 16.72
CA LEU A 95 -15.24 2.10 15.75
C LEU A 95 -16.40 1.11 15.56
N GLN A 96 -16.13 -0.18 15.55
CA GLN A 96 -17.16 -1.22 15.41
C GLN A 96 -18.15 -1.24 16.59
N ILE A 97 -17.69 -0.91 17.78
CA ILE A 97 -18.54 -0.79 18.98
C ILE A 97 -19.02 0.65 19.24
N GLY A 98 -18.88 1.54 18.25
CA GLY A 98 -19.42 2.91 18.27
C GLY A 98 -18.56 3.95 18.98
N ILE A 99 -17.28 3.68 19.24
CA ILE A 99 -16.31 4.60 19.85
C ILE A 99 -15.42 5.22 18.76
N ASP A 100 -15.57 6.51 18.48
CA ASP A 100 -14.77 7.27 17.50
C ASP A 100 -13.86 8.28 18.21
N TYR A 101 -12.65 7.86 18.55
CA TYR A 101 -11.69 8.70 19.26
C TYR A 101 -11.09 9.78 18.34
N LYS A 102 -11.27 11.06 18.70
CA LYS A 102 -10.94 12.23 17.85
C LYS A 102 -9.78 13.11 18.36
N HIS A 103 -9.22 12.78 19.51
CA HIS A 103 -8.18 13.58 20.16
C HIS A 103 -6.76 13.08 19.82
N LYS A 104 -5.77 13.46 20.64
CA LYS A 104 -4.36 13.14 20.40
C LYS A 104 -4.08 11.64 20.54
N ILE A 105 -3.30 11.11 19.62
CA ILE A 105 -2.84 9.72 19.63
C ILE A 105 -1.32 9.71 19.76
N PHE A 106 -0.79 8.84 20.63
CA PHE A 106 0.60 8.44 20.61
C PHE A 106 0.69 6.95 20.27
N ASP A 107 1.32 6.64 19.15
CA ASP A 107 1.46 5.26 18.66
C ASP A 107 2.94 4.88 18.65
N THR A 108 3.33 3.94 19.54
CA THR A 108 4.72 3.51 19.69
C THR A 108 5.24 2.71 18.47
N PHE A 109 4.36 2.07 17.68
CA PHE A 109 4.73 1.44 16.42
C PHE A 109 5.13 2.49 15.38
N ILE A 110 4.34 3.53 15.23
CA ILE A 110 4.62 4.62 14.28
C ILE A 110 5.85 5.43 14.70
N ALA A 111 6.00 5.69 16.00
CA ALA A 111 7.21 6.34 16.54
C ALA A 111 8.47 5.54 16.19
N GLU A 112 8.43 4.21 16.39
CA GLU A 112 9.54 3.34 16.02
C GLU A 112 9.81 3.34 14.53
N ARG A 113 8.76 3.31 13.69
CA ARG A 113 8.92 3.41 12.22
C ARG A 113 9.62 4.71 11.81
N CYS A 114 9.32 5.84 12.44
CA CYS A 114 10.01 7.11 12.18
C CYS A 114 11.50 7.04 12.53
N LEU A 115 11.84 6.37 13.64
CA LEU A 115 13.22 6.26 14.13
C LEU A 115 14.09 5.32 13.30
N VAL A 116 13.53 4.17 12.84
CA VAL A 116 14.33 3.09 12.23
C VAL A 116 14.10 2.93 10.72
N ALA A 117 13.35 3.82 10.06
CA ALA A 117 13.05 3.70 8.63
C ALA A 117 14.33 3.57 7.78
N GLY A 118 14.44 2.50 7.01
CA GLY A 118 15.61 2.16 6.18
C GLY A 118 16.70 1.36 6.90
N SER A 119 16.62 1.20 8.22
CA SER A 119 17.54 0.32 8.95
C SER A 119 17.26 -1.15 8.65
N LYS A 120 18.32 -1.93 8.57
CA LYS A 120 18.26 -3.35 8.33
C LYS A 120 19.04 -4.13 9.39
N GLU A 121 18.56 -5.30 9.74
CA GLU A 121 19.22 -6.25 10.62
C GLU A 121 19.50 -7.57 9.91
N LYS A 122 20.52 -8.28 10.38
CA LYS A 122 20.88 -9.60 9.86
C LYS A 122 19.84 -10.62 10.31
N LYS A 123 19.21 -11.29 9.35
CA LYS A 123 18.19 -12.33 9.57
C LYS A 123 18.61 -13.64 8.93
N THR A 124 18.16 -14.75 9.51
CA THR A 124 18.33 -16.08 8.93
C THR A 124 16.99 -16.62 8.46
N SER A 125 16.91 -17.06 7.22
CA SER A 125 15.69 -17.66 6.67
C SER A 125 15.42 -19.02 7.35
N PRO A 126 14.25 -19.22 7.99
CA PRO A 126 13.93 -20.49 8.65
C PRO A 126 13.81 -21.68 7.68
N LYS A 127 13.57 -21.41 6.38
CA LYS A 127 13.40 -22.45 5.34
C LYS A 127 14.70 -22.82 4.63
N THR A 128 15.63 -21.88 4.49
CA THR A 128 16.83 -22.06 3.64
C THR A 128 18.13 -21.86 4.39
N GLU A 129 18.08 -21.50 5.67
CA GLU A 129 19.22 -21.16 6.54
C GLU A 129 20.12 -20.04 5.97
N LYS A 130 19.72 -19.43 4.86
CA LYS A 130 20.46 -18.33 4.25
C LYS A 130 20.31 -17.06 5.08
N VAL A 131 21.44 -16.42 5.30
CA VAL A 131 21.51 -15.11 5.93
C VAL A 131 21.16 -14.02 4.92
N PHE A 132 20.30 -13.07 5.32
CA PHE A 132 19.95 -11.91 4.53
C PHE A 132 19.77 -10.68 5.44
N PHE A 133 19.84 -9.48 4.87
CA PHE A 133 19.51 -8.26 5.59
C PHE A 133 18.04 -7.92 5.38
N GLY A 134 17.27 -7.89 6.46
CA GLY A 134 15.85 -7.54 6.45
C GLY A 134 15.58 -6.30 7.30
N GLU A 135 14.44 -5.63 7.04
CA GLU A 135 14.02 -4.48 7.84
C GLU A 135 13.92 -4.83 9.33
N ILE A 136 14.27 -3.87 10.19
CA ILE A 136 14.15 -3.98 11.64
C ILE A 136 12.67 -4.17 12.01
N SER A 137 12.41 -5.10 12.92
CA SER A 137 11.05 -5.34 13.41
C SER A 137 10.59 -4.21 14.32
N CYS A 138 9.37 -3.71 14.09
CA CYS A 138 8.69 -2.74 14.94
C CYS A 138 7.55 -3.38 15.76
N SER A 139 7.49 -4.71 15.90
CA SER A 139 6.52 -5.35 16.81
C SER A 139 6.78 -4.92 18.27
N LEU A 140 5.74 -4.89 19.12
CA LEU A 140 5.86 -4.47 20.52
C LEU A 140 7.03 -5.16 21.23
N LYS A 141 7.15 -6.49 21.09
CA LYS A 141 8.28 -7.24 21.63
C LYS A 141 9.64 -6.70 21.19
N ALA A 142 9.81 -6.43 19.89
CA ALA A 142 11.09 -5.94 19.36
C ALA A 142 11.39 -4.52 19.83
N VAL A 143 10.35 -3.72 20.00
CA VAL A 143 10.46 -2.33 20.51
C VAL A 143 10.81 -2.34 22.00
N VAL A 144 10.14 -3.17 22.81
CA VAL A 144 10.46 -3.36 24.24
C VAL A 144 11.91 -3.78 24.42
N GLU A 145 12.36 -4.82 23.69
CA GLU A 145 13.74 -5.32 23.77
C GLU A 145 14.76 -4.24 23.38
N ARG A 146 14.49 -3.48 22.33
CA ARG A 146 15.38 -2.40 21.84
C ARG A 146 15.42 -1.18 22.73
N ARG A 147 14.28 -0.78 23.29
CA ARG A 147 14.13 0.50 24.01
C ARG A 147 14.32 0.37 25.51
N LEU A 148 14.02 -0.80 26.07
CA LEU A 148 14.02 -1.03 27.53
C LEU A 148 14.99 -2.12 27.96
N ASP A 149 15.59 -2.88 27.03
CA ASP A 149 16.45 -4.07 27.28
C ASP A 149 15.70 -5.17 28.08
N ILE A 150 14.38 -5.27 27.87
CA ILE A 150 13.50 -6.26 28.51
C ILE A 150 13.09 -7.31 27.48
N LYS A 151 13.26 -8.59 27.82
CA LYS A 151 12.78 -9.71 27.01
C LYS A 151 11.38 -10.13 27.45
N ILE A 152 10.41 -10.07 26.52
CA ILE A 152 9.04 -10.53 26.77
C ILE A 152 8.70 -11.74 25.89
N SER A 153 7.86 -12.67 26.44
CA SER A 153 7.33 -13.81 25.70
C SER A 153 6.24 -13.38 24.71
N LYS A 154 6.07 -14.14 23.62
CA LYS A 154 4.94 -13.97 22.66
C LYS A 154 3.96 -15.14 22.71
N GLU A 155 4.05 -16.03 23.65
CA GLU A 155 3.29 -17.28 23.65
C GLU A 155 1.78 -17.04 23.64
N GLN A 156 1.30 -16.00 24.34
CA GLN A 156 -0.11 -15.68 24.43
C GLN A 156 -0.66 -14.85 23.25
N GLN A 157 0.20 -14.23 22.42
CA GLN A 157 -0.26 -13.42 21.27
C GLN A 157 -1.16 -14.19 20.28
N VAL A 158 -1.02 -15.51 20.21
CA VAL A 158 -1.81 -16.39 19.32
C VAL A 158 -2.77 -17.28 20.11
N SER A 159 -3.02 -16.98 21.38
CA SER A 159 -3.94 -17.75 22.22
C SER A 159 -5.40 -17.55 21.78
N ASP A 160 -6.26 -18.43 22.23
CA ASP A 160 -7.69 -18.36 21.92
C ASP A 160 -8.40 -17.40 22.90
N TRP A 161 -8.69 -16.20 22.43
CA TRP A 161 -9.41 -15.16 23.18
C TRP A 161 -10.94 -15.33 23.16
N SER A 162 -11.46 -16.32 22.42
CA SER A 162 -12.90 -16.59 22.36
C SER A 162 -13.43 -17.49 23.47
N LYS A 163 -12.55 -18.03 24.32
CA LYS A 163 -12.91 -18.88 25.46
C LYS A 163 -13.85 -18.17 26.45
N SER A 164 -14.77 -18.91 27.08
CA SER A 164 -15.64 -18.38 28.13
C SER A 164 -14.84 -17.88 29.33
N GLU A 165 -13.82 -18.62 29.73
CA GLU A 165 -12.89 -18.26 30.81
C GLU A 165 -11.48 -18.12 30.24
N LEU A 166 -10.79 -17.07 30.65
CA LEU A 166 -9.40 -16.80 30.29
C LEU A 166 -8.45 -17.30 31.39
N ASP A 167 -7.31 -17.81 30.96
CA ASP A 167 -6.25 -18.24 31.88
C ASP A 167 -5.54 -17.01 32.48
N ILE A 168 -4.97 -17.16 33.68
CA ILE A 168 -4.29 -16.04 34.36
C ILE A 168 -3.12 -15.49 33.53
N GLU A 169 -2.41 -16.37 32.83
CA GLU A 169 -1.30 -16.01 31.95
C GLU A 169 -1.75 -15.14 30.76
N GLN A 170 -2.98 -15.34 30.24
CA GLN A 170 -3.57 -14.48 29.21
C GLN A 170 -3.87 -13.09 29.77
N ILE A 171 -4.45 -13.01 30.96
CA ILE A 171 -4.79 -11.73 31.60
C ILE A 171 -3.52 -10.94 31.98
N GLU A 172 -2.50 -11.62 32.50
CA GLU A 172 -1.20 -11.01 32.81
C GLU A 172 -0.46 -10.54 31.56
N TYR A 173 -0.55 -11.32 30.47
CA TYR A 173 -0.01 -10.95 29.16
C TYR A 173 -0.64 -9.63 28.67
N ALA A 174 -1.97 -9.58 28.62
CA ALA A 174 -2.72 -8.41 28.18
C ALA A 174 -2.40 -7.16 29.04
N ALA A 175 -2.29 -7.32 30.36
CA ALA A 175 -1.92 -6.24 31.26
C ALA A 175 -0.49 -5.71 31.02
N ARG A 176 0.45 -6.61 30.69
CA ARG A 176 1.85 -6.24 30.46
C ARG A 176 2.03 -5.42 29.19
N ASP A 177 1.24 -5.69 28.14
CA ASP A 177 1.35 -4.99 26.87
C ASP A 177 1.07 -3.49 27.03
N VAL A 178 0.13 -3.06 27.90
CA VAL A 178 -0.09 -1.63 28.19
C VAL A 178 0.82 -1.06 29.28
N ASP A 179 1.28 -1.88 30.22
CA ASP A 179 2.13 -1.43 31.35
C ASP A 179 3.49 -0.89 30.87
N LEU A 180 4.04 -1.45 29.79
CA LEU A 180 5.34 -1.06 29.23
C LEU A 180 5.27 0.16 28.29
N LEU A 181 4.08 0.50 27.77
CA LEU A 181 3.91 1.56 26.77
C LEU A 181 4.43 2.94 27.21
N PRO A 182 4.19 3.41 28.45
CA PRO A 182 4.67 4.73 28.88
C PRO A 182 6.19 4.86 28.88
N GLN A 183 6.90 3.81 29.27
CA GLN A 183 8.37 3.80 29.30
C GLN A 183 8.93 3.78 27.87
N ILE A 184 8.33 3.00 26.97
CA ILE A 184 8.67 3.00 25.54
C ILE A 184 8.45 4.39 24.94
N ALA A 185 7.28 5.00 25.18
CA ALA A 185 6.94 6.31 24.66
C ALA A 185 7.91 7.40 25.16
N LYS A 186 8.32 7.35 26.43
CA LYS A 186 9.31 8.26 27.01
C LYS A 186 10.67 8.13 26.28
N ALA A 187 11.14 6.90 26.08
CA ALA A 187 12.40 6.64 25.37
C ALA A 187 12.34 7.11 23.89
N GLN A 188 11.24 6.79 23.21
CA GLN A 188 11.04 7.18 21.82
C GLN A 188 10.92 8.70 21.65
N LEU A 189 10.19 9.40 22.53
CA LEU A 189 10.07 10.87 22.49
C LEU A 189 11.43 11.55 22.64
N ALA A 190 12.28 11.08 23.54
CA ALA A 190 13.64 11.62 23.72
C ALA A 190 14.47 11.46 22.43
N GLU A 191 14.40 10.29 21.78
CA GLU A 191 15.15 10.04 20.55
C GLU A 191 14.57 10.78 19.35
N LEU A 192 13.22 10.84 19.22
CA LEU A 192 12.55 11.66 18.20
C LEU A 192 12.98 13.13 18.26
N ALA A 193 13.13 13.67 19.48
CA ALA A 193 13.60 15.04 19.69
C ALA A 193 15.09 15.20 19.28
N THR A 194 15.96 14.29 19.73
CA THR A 194 17.39 14.29 19.38
C THR A 194 17.61 14.17 17.88
N GLU A 195 16.78 13.36 17.22
CA GLU A 195 16.86 13.09 15.79
C GLU A 195 16.07 14.10 14.93
N ASN A 196 15.49 15.14 15.50
CA ASN A 196 14.64 16.13 14.80
C ASN A 196 13.52 15.47 13.97
N LEU A 197 12.80 14.50 14.56
CA LEU A 197 11.70 13.75 13.95
C LEU A 197 10.35 14.01 14.59
N VAL A 198 10.24 14.91 15.57
CA VAL A 198 8.99 15.21 16.30
C VAL A 198 7.90 15.67 15.35
N GLU A 199 8.19 16.56 14.41
CA GLU A 199 7.19 17.07 13.46
C GLU A 199 6.73 15.98 12.48
N VAL A 200 7.65 15.12 12.03
CA VAL A 200 7.32 13.96 11.19
C VAL A 200 6.41 13.00 11.94
N TYR A 201 6.74 12.72 13.20
CA TYR A 201 5.91 11.87 14.06
C TYR A 201 4.54 12.51 14.33
N SER A 202 4.49 13.82 14.57
CA SER A 202 3.23 14.56 14.75
C SER A 202 2.32 14.45 13.53
N LEU A 203 2.89 14.54 12.32
CA LEU A 203 2.16 14.33 11.07
C LEU A 203 1.61 12.91 10.98
N GLU A 204 2.44 11.90 11.22
CA GLU A 204 2.03 10.48 11.19
C GLU A 204 0.92 10.18 12.19
N SER A 205 1.01 10.73 13.40
CA SER A 205 0.01 10.58 14.46
C SER A 205 -1.37 11.08 14.03
N LYS A 206 -1.46 12.23 13.35
CA LYS A 206 -2.71 12.81 12.84
C LYS A 206 -3.38 11.97 11.75
N VAL A 207 -2.60 11.12 11.08
CA VAL A 207 -3.09 10.26 9.97
C VAL A 207 -3.71 8.95 10.49
N ILE A 208 -3.41 8.53 11.72
CA ILE A 208 -3.82 7.21 12.26
C ILE A 208 -5.35 7.04 12.23
N ARG A 209 -6.12 8.00 12.81
CA ARG A 209 -7.60 7.93 12.82
C ARG A 209 -8.20 7.95 11.41
N PRO A 210 -7.86 8.86 10.50
CA PRO A 210 -8.34 8.82 9.12
C PRO A 210 -8.08 7.48 8.42
N VAL A 211 -6.93 6.86 8.67
CA VAL A 211 -6.56 5.55 8.10
C VAL A 211 -7.40 4.42 8.71
N ALA A 212 -7.61 4.44 10.03
CA ALA A 212 -8.50 3.48 10.70
C ALA A 212 -9.93 3.57 10.14
N LEU A 213 -10.42 4.78 9.87
CA LEU A 213 -11.71 5.00 9.23
C LEU A 213 -11.75 4.49 7.78
N MET A 214 -10.68 4.67 6.98
CA MET A 214 -10.59 4.07 5.63
C MET A 214 -10.67 2.54 5.69
N CYS A 215 -9.94 1.92 6.64
CA CYS A 215 -10.00 0.47 6.85
C CYS A 215 -11.41 0.03 7.29
N HIS A 216 -12.05 0.80 8.16
CA HIS A 216 -13.39 0.51 8.71
C HIS A 216 -14.49 0.67 7.66
N HIS A 217 -14.52 1.79 6.92
CA HIS A 217 -15.56 2.05 5.91
C HIS A 217 -15.42 1.10 4.71
N GLY A 218 -14.23 1.02 4.07
CA GLY A 218 -14.01 0.24 2.86
C GLY A 218 -14.87 0.70 1.66
N PHE A 219 -14.76 0.01 0.54
CA PHE A 219 -15.55 0.27 -0.66
C PHE A 219 -16.84 -0.53 -0.67
N ASN A 220 -17.94 0.08 -1.08
CA ASN A 220 -19.11 -0.63 -1.53
C ASN A 220 -18.86 -1.21 -2.93
N VAL A 221 -19.35 -2.42 -3.21
CA VAL A 221 -19.08 -3.17 -4.44
C VAL A 221 -20.38 -3.60 -5.09
N ASP A 222 -20.56 -3.23 -6.36
CA ASP A 222 -21.66 -3.76 -7.18
C ASP A 222 -21.37 -5.21 -7.58
N ILE A 223 -21.87 -6.14 -6.78
CA ILE A 223 -21.69 -7.59 -6.97
C ILE A 223 -22.22 -8.05 -8.32
N THR A 224 -23.28 -7.42 -8.83
CA THR A 224 -23.88 -7.78 -10.12
C THR A 224 -22.92 -7.44 -11.25
N LYS A 225 -22.36 -6.22 -11.24
CA LYS A 225 -21.34 -5.82 -12.23
C LYS A 225 -20.10 -6.70 -12.15
N VAL A 226 -19.61 -7.05 -10.94
CA VAL A 226 -18.46 -7.95 -10.80
C VAL A 226 -18.74 -9.32 -11.38
N LYS A 227 -19.93 -9.89 -11.16
CA LYS A 227 -20.33 -11.18 -11.76
C LYS A 227 -20.42 -11.12 -13.28
N GLN A 228 -20.97 -10.03 -13.82
CA GLN A 228 -21.02 -9.80 -15.28
C GLN A 228 -19.61 -9.68 -15.87
N LEU A 229 -18.73 -8.92 -15.20
CA LEU A 229 -17.33 -8.81 -15.60
C LEU A 229 -16.60 -10.16 -15.55
N LYS A 230 -16.86 -10.99 -14.51
CA LYS A 230 -16.33 -12.37 -14.43
C LYS A 230 -16.76 -13.19 -15.63
N ALA A 231 -18.05 -13.21 -15.95
CA ALA A 231 -18.59 -13.97 -17.09
C ALA A 231 -17.97 -13.51 -18.41
N LYS A 232 -17.87 -12.20 -18.63
CA LYS A 232 -17.21 -11.60 -19.79
C LYS A 232 -15.75 -12.05 -19.92
N LYS A 233 -14.95 -11.92 -18.84
CA LYS A 233 -13.53 -12.29 -18.84
C LYS A 233 -13.32 -13.80 -19.01
N GLN A 234 -14.23 -14.61 -18.49
CA GLN A 234 -14.20 -16.06 -18.71
C GLN A 234 -14.44 -16.41 -20.18
N GLN A 235 -15.40 -15.75 -20.83
CA GLN A 235 -15.65 -15.93 -22.26
C GLN A 235 -14.43 -15.49 -23.08
N GLU A 236 -13.91 -14.28 -22.84
CA GLU A 236 -12.69 -13.77 -23.51
C GLU A 236 -11.51 -14.74 -23.34
N LEU A 237 -11.34 -15.34 -22.14
CA LEU A 237 -10.28 -16.31 -21.86
C LEU A 237 -10.46 -17.61 -22.66
N ASN A 238 -11.68 -18.12 -22.74
CA ASN A 238 -11.98 -19.32 -23.51
C ASN A 238 -11.68 -19.10 -25.00
N GLU A 239 -12.13 -17.99 -25.57
CA GLU A 239 -11.85 -17.61 -26.97
C GLU A 239 -10.35 -17.46 -27.24
N ALA A 240 -9.63 -16.72 -26.36
CA ALA A 240 -8.19 -16.54 -26.49
C ALA A 240 -7.42 -17.86 -26.30
N THR A 241 -7.91 -18.76 -25.46
CA THR A 241 -7.33 -20.09 -25.25
C THR A 241 -7.48 -20.96 -26.51
N ASN A 242 -8.67 -20.98 -27.09
CA ASN A 242 -8.92 -21.75 -28.33
C ASN A 242 -8.03 -21.24 -29.45
N LEU A 243 -8.01 -19.93 -29.72
CA LEU A 243 -7.16 -19.34 -30.75
C LEU A 243 -5.67 -19.65 -30.55
N PHE A 244 -5.19 -19.61 -29.32
CA PHE A 244 -3.81 -19.96 -28.98
C PHE A 244 -3.54 -21.45 -29.24
N CYS A 245 -4.40 -22.33 -28.73
CA CYS A 245 -4.23 -23.78 -28.88
C CYS A 245 -4.30 -24.23 -30.36
N GLU A 246 -5.24 -23.69 -31.14
CA GLU A 246 -5.35 -23.95 -32.59
C GLU A 246 -4.12 -23.46 -33.34
N SER A 247 -3.65 -22.25 -33.07
CA SER A 247 -2.44 -21.70 -33.68
C SER A 247 -1.19 -22.52 -33.35
N LEU A 248 -1.08 -22.99 -32.09
CA LEU A 248 0.03 -23.83 -31.66
C LEU A 248 -0.04 -25.21 -32.34
N ASP A 249 -1.20 -25.86 -32.25
CA ASP A 249 -1.41 -27.21 -32.79
C ASP A 249 -1.17 -27.27 -34.30
N ALA A 250 -1.63 -26.28 -35.07
CA ALA A 250 -1.43 -26.20 -36.53
C ALA A 250 0.05 -26.21 -36.95
N ARG A 251 0.95 -25.76 -36.08
CA ARG A 251 2.39 -25.67 -36.30
C ARG A 251 3.18 -26.87 -35.76
N LEU A 252 2.55 -27.68 -34.90
CA LEU A 252 3.23 -28.84 -34.30
C LEU A 252 3.39 -29.96 -35.35
N PRO A 253 4.54 -30.66 -35.40
CA PRO A 253 4.73 -31.84 -36.24
C PRO A 253 3.75 -32.96 -35.86
N ASP A 254 3.46 -33.85 -36.82
CA ASP A 254 2.69 -35.06 -36.56
C ASP A 254 3.36 -35.89 -35.46
N GLY A 255 2.59 -36.40 -34.52
CA GLY A 255 3.08 -37.08 -33.32
C GLY A 255 3.33 -36.17 -32.11
N PHE A 256 3.32 -34.83 -32.27
CA PHE A 256 3.41 -33.84 -31.20
C PHE A 256 2.14 -32.99 -31.08
N ARG A 257 1.09 -33.32 -31.88
CA ARG A 257 -0.21 -32.65 -31.83
C ARG A 257 -0.77 -32.61 -30.41
N LEU A 258 -1.53 -31.56 -30.09
CA LEU A 258 -2.18 -31.42 -28.79
C LEU A 258 -3.22 -32.53 -28.58
N PRO A 259 -3.44 -32.96 -27.33
CA PRO A 259 -4.48 -33.95 -27.01
C PRO A 259 -5.86 -33.48 -27.49
N ARG A 260 -6.72 -34.44 -27.93
CA ARG A 260 -8.06 -34.14 -28.42
C ARG A 260 -9.11 -34.97 -27.71
N HIS A 261 -10.31 -34.42 -27.57
CA HIS A 261 -11.51 -35.14 -27.20
C HIS A 261 -12.00 -36.04 -28.37
N GLU A 262 -12.98 -36.90 -28.08
CA GLU A 262 -13.58 -37.79 -29.10
C GLU A 262 -14.27 -37.03 -30.24
N ASP A 263 -14.76 -35.82 -29.96
CA ASP A 263 -15.37 -34.92 -30.95
C ASP A 263 -14.34 -34.16 -31.83
N GLY A 264 -13.04 -34.39 -31.61
CA GLY A 264 -11.95 -33.78 -32.36
C GLY A 264 -11.49 -32.42 -31.83
N THR A 265 -12.13 -31.84 -30.83
CA THR A 265 -11.71 -30.58 -30.20
C THR A 265 -10.45 -30.79 -29.36
N ILE A 266 -9.60 -29.76 -29.24
CA ILE A 266 -8.36 -29.84 -28.42
C ILE A 266 -8.75 -29.96 -26.93
N ALA A 267 -8.23 -31.00 -26.26
CA ALA A 267 -8.47 -31.24 -24.85
C ALA A 267 -7.61 -30.30 -24.00
N VAL A 268 -8.23 -29.27 -23.43
CA VAL A 268 -7.58 -28.25 -22.60
C VAL A 268 -7.95 -28.45 -21.13
N GLY A 269 -6.93 -28.59 -20.24
CA GLY A 269 -7.17 -28.78 -18.82
C GLY A 269 -5.89 -29.00 -18.02
N LYS A 270 -6.04 -29.39 -16.76
CA LYS A 270 -4.91 -29.59 -15.83
C LYS A 270 -4.42 -31.03 -15.74
N ASN A 271 -5.08 -31.97 -16.37
CA ASN A 271 -4.66 -33.36 -16.40
C ASN A 271 -3.58 -33.58 -17.46
N ALA A 272 -2.32 -33.40 -17.10
CA ALA A 272 -1.17 -33.43 -17.99
C ALA A 272 -0.98 -34.75 -18.81
N LYS A 273 -1.70 -35.81 -18.46
CA LYS A 273 -1.68 -37.09 -19.21
C LYS A 273 -2.67 -37.14 -20.37
N LYS A 274 -3.75 -36.33 -20.30
CA LYS A 274 -4.88 -36.36 -21.24
C LYS A 274 -5.21 -34.97 -21.82
N GLU A 275 -4.66 -33.91 -21.25
CA GLU A 275 -5.03 -32.54 -21.59
C GLU A 275 -3.78 -31.66 -21.73
N PHE A 276 -3.86 -30.65 -22.55
CA PHE A 276 -2.88 -29.58 -22.64
C PHE A 276 -3.26 -28.45 -21.69
N ASN A 277 -2.31 -28.01 -20.88
CA ASN A 277 -2.51 -26.87 -19.99
C ASN A 277 -1.79 -25.63 -20.53
N PRO A 278 -2.51 -24.68 -21.16
CA PRO A 278 -1.93 -23.46 -21.69
C PRO A 278 -1.44 -22.47 -20.61
N GLY A 279 -1.79 -22.69 -19.35
CA GLY A 279 -1.24 -21.98 -18.18
C GLY A 279 0.07 -22.58 -17.64
N SER A 280 0.51 -23.73 -18.18
CA SER A 280 1.75 -24.39 -17.77
C SER A 280 2.93 -23.93 -18.61
N ASN A 281 3.80 -23.07 -18.06
CA ASN A 281 5.03 -22.62 -18.74
C ASN A 281 5.86 -23.81 -19.24
N ILE A 282 5.94 -24.90 -18.48
CA ILE A 282 6.73 -26.09 -18.85
C ILE A 282 6.16 -26.73 -20.13
N GLN A 283 4.84 -26.92 -20.21
CA GLN A 283 4.20 -27.51 -21.39
C GLN A 283 4.31 -26.57 -22.60
N CYS A 284 4.03 -25.27 -22.40
CA CYS A 284 4.13 -24.29 -23.47
C CYS A 284 5.56 -24.19 -24.03
N ILE A 285 6.59 -24.09 -23.19
CA ILE A 285 8.00 -24.05 -23.60
C ILE A 285 8.35 -25.29 -24.41
N LYS A 286 7.93 -26.49 -23.96
CA LYS A 286 8.17 -27.73 -24.67
C LYS A 286 7.62 -27.68 -26.12
N HIS A 287 6.38 -27.23 -26.30
CA HIS A 287 5.76 -27.17 -27.62
C HIS A 287 6.30 -26.02 -28.48
N PHE A 288 6.62 -24.86 -27.92
CA PHE A 288 7.28 -23.78 -28.64
C PHE A 288 8.64 -24.20 -29.18
N ASN A 289 9.42 -24.98 -28.43
CA ASN A 289 10.70 -25.53 -28.90
C ASN A 289 10.51 -26.50 -30.05
N GLN A 290 9.40 -27.26 -30.11
CA GLN A 290 9.10 -28.16 -31.21
C GLN A 290 8.75 -27.43 -32.51
N ILE A 291 8.19 -26.24 -32.43
CA ILE A 291 7.87 -25.40 -33.61
C ILE A 291 8.98 -24.39 -33.94
N GLY A 292 10.11 -24.44 -33.23
CA GLY A 292 11.26 -23.57 -33.47
C GLY A 292 11.03 -22.09 -33.15
N THR A 293 10.11 -21.77 -32.27
CA THR A 293 9.88 -20.38 -31.83
C THR A 293 10.94 -19.96 -30.81
N ASP A 294 11.60 -18.84 -31.05
CA ASP A 294 12.50 -18.23 -30.10
C ASP A 294 11.73 -17.77 -28.86
N LEU A 295 12.26 -18.07 -27.67
CA LEU A 295 11.67 -17.73 -26.41
C LEU A 295 12.61 -16.89 -25.55
N PRO A 296 12.07 -15.99 -24.71
CA PRO A 296 12.90 -15.23 -23.77
C PRO A 296 13.61 -16.15 -22.78
N VAL A 297 14.81 -15.75 -22.37
CA VAL A 297 15.66 -16.44 -21.39
C VAL A 297 15.76 -15.57 -20.14
N ASP A 298 15.60 -16.17 -18.97
CA ASP A 298 15.82 -15.50 -17.69
C ASP A 298 17.32 -15.29 -17.47
N ASP A 299 17.76 -14.06 -17.36
CA ASP A 299 19.18 -13.68 -17.25
C ASP A 299 19.89 -14.28 -16.03
N ARG A 300 19.16 -14.62 -14.96
CA ARG A 300 19.73 -15.16 -13.73
C ARG A 300 19.90 -16.66 -13.76
N THR A 301 18.99 -17.35 -14.46
CA THR A 301 18.96 -18.81 -14.48
C THR A 301 19.46 -19.41 -15.77
N GLY A 302 19.56 -18.62 -16.87
CA GLY A 302 19.87 -19.07 -18.21
C GLY A 302 18.80 -19.99 -18.83
N LYS A 303 17.60 -20.07 -18.24
CA LYS A 303 16.52 -20.95 -18.71
C LYS A 303 15.47 -20.16 -19.47
N GLN A 304 14.88 -20.79 -20.49
CA GLN A 304 13.71 -20.24 -21.18
C GLN A 304 12.57 -19.99 -20.19
N THR A 305 11.85 -18.89 -20.38
CA THR A 305 10.76 -18.47 -19.50
C THR A 305 9.62 -17.85 -20.28
N LEU A 306 8.40 -18.07 -19.83
CA LEU A 306 7.18 -17.41 -20.32
C LEU A 306 6.55 -16.54 -19.22
N SER A 307 7.38 -16.03 -18.30
CA SER A 307 6.90 -15.06 -17.33
C SER A 307 6.35 -13.81 -18.05
N GLN A 308 5.34 -13.18 -17.47
CA GLN A 308 4.71 -11.98 -18.05
C GLN A 308 5.75 -10.89 -18.32
N VAL A 309 6.71 -10.72 -17.41
CA VAL A 309 7.80 -9.74 -17.55
C VAL A 309 8.65 -10.08 -18.77
N ALA A 310 9.19 -11.31 -18.84
CA ALA A 310 10.04 -11.73 -19.96
C ALA A 310 9.32 -11.67 -21.31
N LEU A 311 8.06 -12.09 -21.34
CA LEU A 311 7.24 -11.99 -22.56
C LEU A 311 6.98 -10.55 -22.98
N SER A 312 6.83 -9.61 -22.05
CA SER A 312 6.61 -8.19 -22.38
C SER A 312 7.87 -7.51 -22.94
N GLU A 313 9.05 -8.03 -22.62
CA GLU A 313 10.36 -7.51 -23.04
C GLU A 313 10.88 -8.15 -24.31
N PHE A 314 10.32 -9.29 -24.69
CA PHE A 314 10.75 -10.08 -25.82
C PHE A 314 10.07 -9.61 -27.09
N ASP A 315 10.85 -9.07 -28.02
CA ASP A 315 10.37 -8.64 -29.33
C ASP A 315 10.18 -9.89 -30.25
N SER A 316 8.94 -10.12 -30.65
CA SER A 316 8.63 -11.26 -31.52
C SER A 316 7.36 -11.00 -32.32
N ASP A 317 7.47 -11.22 -33.63
CA ASP A 317 6.33 -11.22 -34.56
C ASP A 317 5.60 -12.56 -34.60
N ASP A 318 6.02 -13.55 -33.80
CA ASP A 318 5.39 -14.87 -33.75
C ASP A 318 3.94 -14.76 -33.27
N LEU A 319 3.00 -15.09 -34.19
CA LEU A 319 1.57 -15.01 -33.92
C LEU A 319 1.15 -15.85 -32.74
N THR A 320 1.67 -17.09 -32.63
CA THR A 320 1.30 -18.01 -31.54
C THR A 320 1.76 -17.50 -30.19
N LEU A 321 2.96 -16.92 -30.12
CA LEU A 321 3.48 -16.31 -28.91
C LEU A 321 2.66 -15.06 -28.50
N ASN A 322 2.23 -14.26 -29.47
CA ASN A 322 1.38 -13.09 -29.24
C ASN A 322 -0.03 -13.49 -28.75
N LEU A 323 -0.57 -14.60 -29.25
CA LEU A 323 -1.83 -15.17 -28.73
C LEU A 323 -1.69 -15.65 -27.30
N LEU A 324 -0.57 -16.30 -26.94
CA LEU A 324 -0.28 -16.66 -25.55
C LEU A 324 -0.19 -15.41 -24.63
N ARG A 325 0.47 -14.34 -25.07
CA ARG A 325 0.53 -13.05 -24.33
C ARG A 325 -0.87 -12.51 -24.06
N LYS A 326 -1.72 -12.45 -25.08
CA LYS A 326 -3.11 -11.99 -24.97
C LYS A 326 -3.89 -12.84 -23.97
N ARG A 327 -3.81 -14.18 -24.10
CA ARG A 327 -4.45 -15.13 -23.19
C ARG A 327 -4.01 -14.91 -21.73
N THR A 328 -2.71 -14.83 -21.48
CA THR A 328 -2.14 -14.64 -20.14
C THR A 328 -2.61 -13.32 -19.49
N LYS A 329 -2.72 -12.24 -20.28
CA LYS A 329 -3.27 -10.96 -19.81
C LYS A 329 -4.73 -11.09 -19.38
N ILE A 330 -5.56 -11.79 -20.14
CA ILE A 330 -6.97 -12.02 -19.83
C ILE A 330 -7.11 -12.92 -18.58
N GLU A 331 -6.30 -13.99 -18.47
CA GLU A 331 -6.27 -14.88 -17.30
C GLU A 331 -5.93 -14.11 -16.02
N THR A 332 -4.94 -13.21 -16.08
CA THR A 332 -4.59 -12.32 -14.96
C THR A 332 -5.76 -11.39 -14.60
N ALA A 333 -6.43 -10.83 -15.60
CA ALA A 333 -7.61 -9.98 -15.39
C ALA A 333 -8.75 -10.76 -14.71
N LEU A 334 -9.03 -11.99 -15.18
CA LEU A 334 -10.04 -12.86 -14.55
C LEU A 334 -9.69 -13.16 -13.09
N ALA A 335 -8.43 -13.49 -12.79
CA ALA A 335 -7.98 -13.75 -11.42
C ALA A 335 -8.17 -12.53 -10.51
N HIS A 336 -8.01 -11.29 -11.01
CA HIS A 336 -8.33 -10.08 -10.26
C HIS A 336 -9.82 -9.97 -9.95
N VAL A 337 -10.71 -10.27 -10.92
CA VAL A 337 -12.16 -10.24 -10.70
C VAL A 337 -12.60 -11.29 -9.68
N GLU A 338 -12.06 -12.51 -9.77
CA GLU A 338 -12.31 -13.58 -8.81
C GLU A 338 -11.87 -13.20 -7.40
N LYS A 339 -10.68 -12.59 -7.29
CA LYS A 339 -10.17 -12.10 -6.02
C LYS A 339 -11.06 -11.01 -5.41
N ILE A 340 -11.70 -10.14 -6.22
CA ILE A 340 -12.69 -9.18 -5.74
C ILE A 340 -13.86 -9.93 -5.09
N LEU A 341 -14.50 -10.86 -5.82
CA LEU A 341 -15.67 -11.61 -5.32
C LEU A 341 -15.36 -12.40 -4.04
N GLU A 342 -14.19 -13.04 -3.98
CA GLU A 342 -13.79 -13.85 -2.83
C GLU A 342 -13.49 -13.03 -1.56
N ASN A 343 -13.29 -11.72 -1.71
CA ASN A 343 -12.79 -10.86 -0.63
C ASN A 343 -13.77 -9.78 -0.17
N ILE A 344 -15.02 -9.82 -0.64
CA ILE A 344 -16.10 -9.04 -0.05
C ILE A 344 -16.37 -9.58 1.35
N ASN A 345 -16.45 -8.68 2.33
CA ASN A 345 -16.73 -9.07 3.71
C ASN A 345 -18.18 -9.60 3.83
N PRO A 346 -18.41 -10.78 4.44
CA PRO A 346 -19.73 -11.41 4.47
C PRO A 346 -20.74 -10.70 5.38
N ILE A 347 -20.29 -9.85 6.31
CA ILE A 347 -21.14 -9.10 7.24
C ILE A 347 -21.50 -7.74 6.67
N SER A 348 -20.49 -6.94 6.28
CA SER A 348 -20.72 -5.58 5.79
C SER A 348 -21.12 -5.51 4.31
N GLY A 349 -20.90 -6.57 3.53
CA GLY A 349 -21.06 -6.55 2.08
C GLY A 349 -20.04 -5.66 1.33
N ARG A 350 -19.09 -5.08 2.04
CA ARG A 350 -18.09 -4.14 1.52
C ARG A 350 -16.72 -4.78 1.40
N MET A 351 -15.83 -4.12 0.71
CA MET A 351 -14.43 -4.52 0.59
C MET A 351 -13.55 -3.64 1.46
N HIS A 352 -12.92 -4.24 2.45
CA HIS A 352 -12.06 -3.56 3.41
C HIS A 352 -10.59 -3.86 3.12
N SER A 353 -9.83 -2.84 2.74
CA SER A 353 -8.38 -2.97 2.57
C SER A 353 -7.67 -2.58 3.86
N GLY A 354 -6.65 -3.35 4.23
CA GLY A 354 -5.76 -2.93 5.31
C GLY A 354 -4.77 -1.87 4.80
N TYR A 355 -4.49 -0.86 5.61
CA TYR A 355 -3.48 0.15 5.32
C TYR A 355 -2.42 0.19 6.42
N ASN A 356 -1.16 0.36 5.99
CA ASN A 356 -0.07 0.78 6.85
C ASN A 356 0.38 2.16 6.40
N SER A 357 0.20 3.18 7.24
CA SER A 357 0.53 4.57 6.91
C SER A 357 2.03 4.78 6.68
N TYR A 358 2.87 3.99 7.35
CA TYR A 358 4.32 3.99 7.18
C TYR A 358 4.82 2.64 6.64
N GLY A 359 4.20 2.16 5.57
CA GLY A 359 4.47 0.82 5.03
C GLY A 359 5.78 0.72 4.23
N ALA A 360 6.24 1.81 3.62
CA ALA A 360 7.50 1.89 2.89
C ALA A 360 8.52 2.80 3.61
N ASN A 361 9.82 2.57 3.37
CA ASN A 361 10.90 3.39 3.95
C ASN A 361 10.88 4.86 3.48
N SER A 362 10.21 5.15 2.36
CA SER A 362 9.94 6.52 1.90
C SER A 362 8.78 7.20 2.64
N GLY A 363 8.09 6.50 3.55
CA GLY A 363 6.88 6.99 4.20
C GLY A 363 5.59 6.79 3.39
N ARG A 364 5.64 6.15 2.22
CA ARG A 364 4.43 5.83 1.45
C ARG A 364 3.54 4.83 2.17
N PHE A 365 2.24 4.97 1.95
CA PHE A 365 1.26 3.96 2.34
C PHE A 365 1.51 2.65 1.62
N THR A 366 1.29 1.55 2.33
CA THR A 366 1.09 0.24 1.69
C THR A 366 -0.30 -0.27 2.02
N SER A 367 -0.91 -0.98 1.08
CA SER A 367 -2.19 -1.62 1.28
C SER A 367 -2.02 -3.13 1.29
N SER A 368 -2.81 -3.80 2.11
CA SER A 368 -2.84 -5.26 2.23
C SER A 368 -4.24 -5.81 1.99
N GLY A 369 -4.28 -7.06 1.55
CA GLY A 369 -5.52 -7.80 1.36
C GLY A 369 -5.79 -8.79 2.50
N SER A 370 -6.65 -9.77 2.21
CA SER A 370 -7.05 -10.81 3.14
C SER A 370 -5.86 -11.57 3.73
N LYS A 371 -5.98 -11.89 5.02
CA LYS A 371 -5.03 -12.76 5.74
C LYS A 371 -5.68 -14.11 6.03
N ARG A 372 -4.84 -15.16 6.09
CA ARG A 372 -5.23 -16.50 6.54
C ARG A 372 -4.40 -16.86 7.76
N VAL A 373 -5.00 -17.57 8.70
CA VAL A 373 -4.27 -18.09 9.86
C VAL A 373 -3.21 -19.07 9.41
N THR A 374 -2.01 -18.92 9.91
CA THR A 374 -0.91 -19.85 9.64
C THR A 374 -1.26 -21.24 10.20
N GLY A 375 -1.21 -22.27 9.35
CA GLY A 375 -1.56 -23.64 9.71
C GLY A 375 -3.05 -24.00 9.67
N LYS A 376 -3.94 -23.02 9.49
CA LYS A 376 -5.39 -23.25 9.28
C LYS A 376 -5.79 -22.71 7.90
N LYS A 377 -6.65 -23.46 7.18
CA LYS A 377 -7.17 -22.99 5.87
C LYS A 377 -8.23 -21.89 5.99
N LYS A 378 -8.62 -21.52 7.22
CA LYS A 378 -9.68 -20.54 7.50
C LYS A 378 -9.16 -19.13 7.22
N LYS A 379 -9.97 -18.34 6.54
CA LYS A 379 -9.74 -16.93 6.25
C LYS A 379 -10.08 -16.09 7.48
N GLU A 380 -9.21 -15.15 7.85
CA GLU A 380 -9.38 -14.31 9.05
C GLU A 380 -9.79 -12.88 8.71
N THR A 381 -9.39 -12.37 7.55
CA THR A 381 -9.77 -11.03 7.09
C THR A 381 -10.20 -11.07 5.63
N TRP A 382 -11.07 -10.15 5.25
CA TRP A 382 -11.56 -9.95 3.89
C TRP A 382 -11.09 -8.61 3.35
N GLY A 383 -10.62 -8.59 2.12
CA GLY A 383 -10.13 -7.40 1.44
C GLY A 383 -9.06 -7.73 0.41
N ILE A 384 -8.74 -6.75 -0.41
CA ILE A 384 -7.66 -6.84 -1.40
C ILE A 384 -6.68 -5.69 -1.19
N ASN A 385 -5.48 -5.83 -1.76
CA ASN A 385 -4.60 -4.68 -1.89
C ASN A 385 -5.20 -3.73 -2.94
N ILE A 386 -5.85 -2.67 -2.48
CA ILE A 386 -6.59 -1.73 -3.34
C ILE A 386 -5.67 -0.99 -4.31
N GLN A 387 -4.38 -0.82 -3.96
CA GLN A 387 -3.38 -0.19 -4.82
C GLN A 387 -3.01 -1.06 -6.04
N GLN A 388 -3.41 -2.34 -6.05
CA GLN A 388 -3.18 -3.28 -7.15
C GLN A 388 -4.41 -3.52 -8.01
N VAL A 389 -5.54 -2.87 -7.74
CA VAL A 389 -6.72 -2.95 -8.61
C VAL A 389 -6.38 -2.34 -9.97
N PRO A 390 -6.68 -3.05 -11.08
CA PRO A 390 -6.43 -2.51 -12.41
C PRO A 390 -7.07 -1.14 -12.63
N ARG A 391 -6.38 -0.26 -13.37
CA ARG A 391 -6.88 1.08 -13.68
C ARG A 391 -7.94 1.09 -14.79
N ASP A 392 -8.15 -0.05 -15.42
CA ASP A 392 -9.15 -0.21 -16.48
C ASP A 392 -10.55 0.12 -15.95
N LYS A 393 -11.31 0.86 -16.75
CA LYS A 393 -12.64 1.36 -16.42
C LYS A 393 -13.57 0.25 -15.92
N GLU A 394 -13.60 -0.89 -16.61
CA GLU A 394 -14.46 -2.03 -16.29
C GLU A 394 -14.25 -2.63 -14.88
N PHE A 395 -13.03 -2.50 -14.30
CA PHE A 395 -12.76 -2.92 -12.93
C PHE A 395 -13.24 -1.87 -11.92
N ARG A 396 -12.93 -0.59 -12.20
CA ARG A 396 -13.23 0.49 -11.27
C ARG A 396 -14.72 0.84 -11.22
N GLU A 397 -15.49 0.59 -12.28
CA GLU A 397 -16.96 0.70 -12.32
C GLU A 397 -17.67 -0.26 -11.36
N CYS A 398 -17.00 -1.30 -10.89
CA CYS A 398 -17.53 -2.20 -9.88
C CYS A 398 -17.53 -1.62 -8.46
N PHE A 399 -16.78 -0.55 -8.22
CA PHE A 399 -16.70 0.12 -6.92
C PHE A 399 -17.58 1.36 -6.97
N ILE A 400 -18.62 1.36 -6.13
CA ILE A 400 -19.67 2.38 -6.10
C ILE A 400 -19.80 2.98 -4.70
N PRO A 401 -20.33 4.20 -4.55
CA PRO A 401 -20.61 4.76 -3.24
C PRO A 401 -21.78 4.04 -2.55
N SER A 402 -21.96 4.29 -1.26
CA SER A 402 -23.13 3.87 -0.50
C SER A 402 -24.38 4.57 -1.04
N GLU A 403 -25.56 3.98 -0.81
CA GLU A 403 -26.85 4.60 -1.16
C GLU A 403 -27.00 5.98 -0.50
N GLY A 404 -27.40 6.98 -1.26
CA GLY A 404 -27.49 8.39 -0.82
C GLY A 404 -26.15 9.14 -0.78
N TYR A 405 -25.04 8.51 -1.18
CA TYR A 405 -23.72 9.13 -1.25
C TYR A 405 -23.20 9.18 -2.69
N LYS A 406 -22.23 10.06 -2.92
CA LYS A 406 -21.38 10.09 -4.11
C LYS A 406 -19.92 9.92 -3.70
N PHE A 407 -19.09 9.38 -4.60
CA PHE A 407 -17.66 9.49 -4.41
C PHE A 407 -17.20 10.93 -4.69
N ILE A 408 -16.25 11.37 -3.88
CA ILE A 408 -15.40 12.51 -4.18
C ILE A 408 -14.00 11.95 -4.38
N ILE A 409 -13.51 12.03 -5.62
CA ILE A 409 -12.22 11.49 -6.03
C ILE A 409 -11.31 12.65 -6.37
N ALA A 410 -10.17 12.75 -5.71
CA ALA A 410 -9.18 13.78 -6.00
C ALA A 410 -7.79 13.17 -6.19
N ASP A 411 -7.03 13.69 -7.16
CA ASP A 411 -5.74 13.17 -7.58
C ASP A 411 -4.78 14.31 -7.89
N TYR A 412 -3.52 14.16 -7.49
CA TYR A 412 -2.47 15.10 -7.86
C TYR A 412 -1.97 14.84 -9.28
N SER A 413 -2.02 15.84 -10.13
CA SER A 413 -1.51 15.73 -11.48
C SER A 413 0.01 15.77 -11.50
N GLN A 414 0.65 14.65 -11.85
CA GLN A 414 2.11 14.53 -12.06
C GLN A 414 2.94 14.98 -10.85
N ILE A 415 2.51 14.68 -9.62
CA ILE A 415 3.12 15.20 -8.40
C ILE A 415 4.61 14.87 -8.29
N GLU A 416 5.05 13.66 -8.67
CA GLU A 416 6.46 13.28 -8.61
C GLU A 416 7.33 14.14 -9.56
N LEU A 417 6.82 14.48 -10.74
CA LEU A 417 7.54 15.33 -11.69
C LEU A 417 7.57 16.80 -11.25
N ARG A 418 6.49 17.29 -10.63
CA ARG A 418 6.45 18.62 -10.01
C ARG A 418 7.42 18.71 -8.84
N LEU A 419 7.45 17.70 -7.98
CA LEU A 419 8.41 17.63 -6.88
C LEU A 419 9.86 17.54 -7.38
N ALA A 420 10.11 16.79 -8.44
CA ALA A 420 11.46 16.76 -9.03
C ALA A 420 11.86 18.12 -9.61
N ALA A 421 10.96 18.78 -10.35
CA ALA A 421 11.19 20.13 -10.86
C ALA A 421 11.54 21.11 -9.73
N GLU A 422 10.77 21.10 -8.64
CA GLU A 422 10.97 21.96 -7.47
C GLU A 422 12.25 21.63 -6.71
N LEU A 423 12.37 20.39 -6.23
CA LEU A 423 13.42 19.99 -5.27
C LEU A 423 14.81 19.84 -5.90
N VAL A 424 14.87 19.51 -7.18
CA VAL A 424 16.12 19.43 -7.94
C VAL A 424 16.44 20.77 -8.60
N ASN A 425 15.47 21.68 -8.66
CA ASN A 425 15.52 22.96 -9.35
C ASN A 425 15.87 22.80 -10.84
N ILE A 426 14.98 22.07 -11.58
CA ILE A 426 15.14 21.79 -13.02
C ILE A 426 14.46 22.90 -13.83
N PRO A 427 15.21 23.88 -14.39
CA PRO A 427 14.60 25.07 -14.99
C PRO A 427 13.63 24.77 -16.12
N GLN A 428 13.96 23.81 -16.98
CA GLN A 428 13.11 23.41 -18.12
C GLN A 428 11.76 22.84 -17.67
N MET A 429 11.74 22.06 -16.58
CA MET A 429 10.50 21.50 -16.04
C MET A 429 9.68 22.56 -15.31
N ILE A 430 10.33 23.44 -14.53
CA ILE A 430 9.67 24.56 -13.83
C ILE A 430 8.99 25.49 -14.86
N ASP A 431 9.72 25.88 -15.90
CA ASP A 431 9.19 26.75 -16.97
C ASP A 431 8.00 26.07 -17.69
N ALA A 432 8.12 24.77 -18.01
CA ALA A 432 7.06 24.02 -18.63
C ALA A 432 5.78 23.97 -17.78
N PHE A 433 5.90 23.70 -16.48
CA PHE A 433 4.76 23.66 -15.57
C PHE A 433 4.13 25.05 -15.40
N ASN A 434 4.93 26.10 -15.31
CA ASN A 434 4.44 27.48 -15.19
C ASN A 434 3.71 27.96 -16.47
N LYS A 435 4.11 27.46 -17.64
CA LYS A 435 3.45 27.71 -18.92
C LYS A 435 2.26 26.76 -19.19
N GLY A 436 1.97 25.83 -18.30
CA GLY A 436 0.90 24.84 -18.48
C GLY A 436 1.16 23.82 -19.58
N LEU A 437 2.43 23.63 -20.00
CA LEU A 437 2.79 22.67 -21.05
C LEU A 437 2.71 21.22 -20.55
N ASP A 438 2.42 20.30 -21.47
CA ASP A 438 2.51 18.86 -21.18
C ASP A 438 3.98 18.44 -21.15
N LEU A 439 4.48 18.11 -19.94
CA LEU A 439 5.89 17.77 -19.72
C LEU A 439 6.32 16.53 -20.53
N HIS A 440 5.41 15.59 -20.79
CA HIS A 440 5.71 14.40 -21.60
C HIS A 440 5.93 14.74 -23.06
N SER A 441 5.12 15.65 -23.60
CA SER A 441 5.29 16.19 -24.95
C SER A 441 6.55 17.03 -25.05
N LEU A 442 6.84 17.88 -24.05
CA LEU A 442 8.09 18.64 -24.02
C LEU A 442 9.31 17.72 -24.03
N THR A 443 9.33 16.69 -23.20
CA THR A 443 10.43 15.72 -23.17
C THR A 443 10.62 15.05 -24.53
N ALA A 444 9.52 14.62 -25.17
CA ALA A 444 9.57 14.05 -26.51
C ALA A 444 10.08 15.06 -27.56
N SER A 445 9.57 16.30 -27.55
CA SER A 445 10.02 17.39 -28.42
C SER A 445 11.53 17.59 -28.35
N LEU A 446 12.09 17.68 -27.14
CA LEU A 446 13.51 17.85 -26.91
C LEU A 446 14.37 16.67 -27.37
N ILE A 447 13.85 15.44 -27.27
CA ILE A 447 14.58 14.23 -27.67
C ILE A 447 14.51 13.97 -29.19
N TYR A 448 13.36 14.21 -29.79
CA TYR A 448 13.12 13.99 -31.24
C TYR A 448 13.43 15.23 -32.09
N HIS A 449 13.76 16.37 -31.47
CA HIS A 449 14.03 17.64 -32.15
C HIS A 449 12.88 18.10 -33.05
N VAL A 450 11.64 18.00 -32.56
CA VAL A 450 10.41 18.44 -33.24
C VAL A 450 9.69 19.50 -32.41
N GLY A 451 8.82 20.27 -33.03
CA GLY A 451 7.95 21.19 -32.29
C GLY A 451 7.06 20.46 -31.28
N ILE A 452 6.73 21.09 -30.14
CA ILE A 452 5.90 20.44 -29.10
C ILE A 452 4.52 20.05 -29.65
N ASP A 453 3.98 20.86 -30.56
CA ASP A 453 2.68 20.65 -31.21
C ASP A 453 2.75 19.57 -32.31
N GLU A 454 3.94 19.21 -32.75
CA GLU A 454 4.20 18.17 -33.74
C GLU A 454 4.42 16.78 -33.12
N VAL A 455 4.48 16.71 -31.79
CA VAL A 455 4.71 15.46 -31.04
C VAL A 455 3.55 14.50 -31.23
N LYS A 456 3.82 13.34 -31.82
CA LYS A 456 2.86 12.26 -32.04
C LYS A 456 2.61 11.46 -30.75
N LYS A 457 1.42 10.81 -30.64
CA LYS A 457 1.07 9.98 -29.49
C LYS A 457 2.15 8.96 -29.07
N PRO A 458 2.80 8.18 -29.98
CA PRO A 458 3.88 7.27 -29.59
C PRO A 458 5.10 8.00 -29.00
N GLN A 459 5.47 9.15 -29.56
CA GLN A 459 6.58 9.97 -29.05
C GLN A 459 6.29 10.52 -27.65
N ARG A 460 5.06 11.03 -27.43
CA ARG A 460 4.59 11.47 -26.12
C ARG A 460 4.64 10.33 -25.09
N GLN A 461 4.23 9.10 -25.50
CA GLN A 461 4.28 7.94 -24.63
C GLN A 461 5.75 7.57 -24.29
N MET A 462 6.66 7.70 -25.24
CA MET A 462 8.10 7.55 -24.99
C MET A 462 8.59 8.61 -23.98
N GLY A 463 8.23 9.89 -24.17
CA GLY A 463 8.55 10.96 -23.21
C GLY A 463 8.01 10.66 -21.80
N LYS A 464 6.81 10.11 -21.71
CA LYS A 464 6.22 9.68 -20.43
C LYS A 464 7.05 8.58 -19.75
N THR A 465 7.42 7.53 -20.48
CA THR A 465 8.21 6.43 -19.92
C THR A 465 9.61 6.88 -19.52
N LEU A 466 10.24 7.79 -20.30
CA LEU A 466 11.53 8.37 -19.96
C LEU A 466 11.47 9.22 -18.68
N ASN A 467 10.47 10.08 -18.57
CA ASN A 467 10.31 10.92 -17.38
C ASN A 467 10.25 10.09 -16.09
N PHE A 468 9.45 9.04 -16.06
CA PHE A 468 9.35 8.19 -14.86
C PHE A 468 10.57 7.29 -14.63
N ALA A 469 11.17 6.75 -15.70
CA ALA A 469 12.32 5.86 -15.58
C ALA A 469 13.58 6.60 -15.12
N LEU A 470 13.89 7.73 -15.79
CA LEU A 470 15.15 8.40 -15.58
C LEU A 470 15.15 9.41 -14.45
N LEU A 471 13.98 9.78 -13.95
CA LEU A 471 13.84 10.58 -12.72
C LEU A 471 14.62 9.94 -11.56
N TYR A 472 14.59 8.63 -11.45
CA TYR A 472 15.27 7.86 -10.41
C TYR A 472 16.59 7.22 -10.84
N GLY A 473 17.16 7.72 -11.97
CA GLY A 473 18.48 7.29 -12.47
C GLY A 473 18.50 5.89 -13.06
N MET A 474 17.40 5.43 -13.66
CA MET A 474 17.37 4.14 -14.36
C MET A 474 18.36 4.16 -15.53
N GLY A 475 19.26 3.15 -15.61
CA GLY A 475 20.17 3.00 -16.73
C GLY A 475 19.46 2.52 -18.00
N PHE A 476 20.04 2.80 -19.18
CA PHE A 476 19.43 2.53 -20.48
C PHE A 476 19.04 1.05 -20.72
N ARG A 477 19.75 0.08 -20.13
CA ARG A 477 19.40 -1.34 -20.22
C ARG A 477 18.08 -1.64 -19.52
N LYS A 478 17.92 -1.17 -18.26
CA LYS A 478 16.66 -1.29 -17.53
C LYS A 478 15.54 -0.46 -18.16
N TYR A 479 15.88 0.70 -18.75
CA TYR A 479 14.90 1.50 -19.46
C TYR A 479 14.32 0.77 -20.69
N LYS A 480 15.13 0.02 -21.47
CA LYS A 480 14.61 -0.83 -22.56
C LYS A 480 13.50 -1.77 -22.05
N THR A 481 13.78 -2.50 -20.98
CA THR A 481 12.83 -3.39 -20.30
C THR A 481 11.56 -2.64 -19.85
N TYR A 482 11.72 -1.51 -19.16
CA TYR A 482 10.61 -0.69 -18.66
C TYR A 482 9.74 -0.12 -19.80
N SER A 483 10.37 0.30 -20.90
CA SER A 483 9.69 0.79 -22.11
C SER A 483 8.81 -0.31 -22.72
N ALA A 484 9.34 -1.54 -22.84
CA ALA A 484 8.61 -2.69 -23.36
C ALA A 484 7.40 -3.06 -22.48
N GLN A 485 7.55 -3.07 -21.16
CA GLN A 485 6.44 -3.26 -20.21
C GLN A 485 5.34 -2.21 -20.36
N SER A 486 5.72 -1.00 -20.79
CA SER A 486 4.80 0.11 -21.07
C SER A 486 4.20 0.08 -22.48
N GLY A 487 4.45 -0.99 -23.25
CA GLY A 487 3.94 -1.19 -24.61
C GLY A 487 4.79 -0.60 -25.72
N ASN A 488 6.01 -0.09 -25.42
CA ASN A 488 6.93 0.47 -26.40
C ASN A 488 8.18 -0.41 -26.52
N ILE A 489 8.20 -1.30 -27.49
CA ILE A 489 9.37 -2.14 -27.77
C ILE A 489 10.41 -1.29 -28.51
N ILE A 490 11.61 -1.19 -27.95
CA ILE A 490 12.74 -0.43 -28.51
C ILE A 490 14.01 -1.27 -28.48
N THR A 491 14.91 -1.00 -29.44
CA THR A 491 16.24 -1.61 -29.47
C THR A 491 17.14 -1.06 -28.36
N LEU A 492 18.22 -1.76 -28.06
CA LEU A 492 19.22 -1.26 -27.08
C LEU A 492 19.87 0.05 -27.55
N SER A 493 20.06 0.23 -28.85
CA SER A 493 20.61 1.45 -29.46
C SER A 493 19.66 2.63 -29.26
N GLU A 494 18.37 2.44 -29.53
CA GLU A 494 17.33 3.46 -29.30
C GLU A 494 17.22 3.81 -27.83
N ALA A 495 17.22 2.80 -26.92
CA ALA A 495 17.23 3.05 -25.49
C ALA A 495 18.43 3.89 -25.03
N LYS A 496 19.63 3.62 -25.56
CA LYS A 496 20.84 4.38 -25.27
C LYS A 496 20.75 5.83 -25.80
N THR A 497 20.24 6.01 -27.02
CA THR A 497 20.04 7.32 -27.63
C THR A 497 19.01 8.16 -26.87
N ALA A 498 17.86 7.58 -26.53
CA ALA A 498 16.80 8.23 -25.76
C ALA A 498 17.30 8.62 -24.34
N HIS A 499 18.01 7.72 -23.68
CA HIS A 499 18.63 7.98 -22.37
C HIS A 499 19.62 9.15 -22.43
N ALA A 500 20.51 9.18 -23.42
CA ALA A 500 21.46 10.28 -23.61
C ALA A 500 20.73 11.59 -23.96
N GLY A 501 19.69 11.53 -24.81
CA GLY A 501 18.84 12.67 -25.15
C GLY A 501 18.15 13.28 -23.95
N PHE A 502 17.59 12.46 -23.07
CA PHE A 502 16.95 12.90 -21.84
C PHE A 502 17.92 13.67 -20.93
N HIS A 503 19.13 13.15 -20.73
CA HIS A 503 20.13 13.85 -19.91
C HIS A 503 20.69 15.11 -20.54
N ARG A 504 20.62 15.28 -21.88
CA ARG A 504 20.91 16.55 -22.56
C ARG A 504 19.75 17.54 -22.37
N ALA A 505 18.51 17.05 -22.39
CA ALA A 505 17.33 17.89 -22.16
C ALA A 505 17.27 18.43 -20.72
N TYR A 506 17.69 17.61 -19.75
CA TYR A 506 17.65 17.96 -18.33
C TYR A 506 19.03 17.83 -17.65
N PRO A 507 19.99 18.70 -17.97
CA PRO A 507 21.37 18.61 -17.45
C PRO A 507 21.42 18.70 -15.93
N ARG A 508 20.58 19.55 -15.30
CA ARG A 508 20.54 19.72 -13.84
C ARG A 508 20.16 18.41 -13.13
N LEU A 509 19.25 17.61 -13.70
CA LEU A 509 18.90 16.31 -13.14
C LEU A 509 20.09 15.34 -13.17
N ARG A 510 20.88 15.37 -14.25
CA ARG A 510 22.10 14.55 -14.35
C ARG A 510 23.16 14.96 -13.32
N GLU A 511 23.34 16.25 -13.10
CA GLU A 511 24.26 16.77 -12.06
C GLU A 511 23.80 16.32 -10.68
N TRP A 512 22.52 16.48 -10.39
CA TRP A 512 21.93 16.05 -9.12
C TRP A 512 22.09 14.54 -8.85
N HIS A 513 21.95 13.68 -9.87
CA HIS A 513 22.24 12.26 -9.73
C HIS A 513 23.71 12.01 -9.35
N ARG A 514 24.65 12.76 -9.95
CA ARG A 514 26.07 12.67 -9.59
C ARG A 514 26.35 13.14 -8.16
N GLU A 515 25.73 14.24 -7.75
CA GLU A 515 25.79 14.72 -6.37
C GLU A 515 25.33 13.67 -5.39
N ARG A 516 24.18 13.00 -5.67
CA ARG A 516 23.67 11.93 -4.80
C ARG A 516 24.56 10.68 -4.79
N SER A 517 25.16 10.33 -5.93
CA SER A 517 26.15 9.25 -5.98
C SER A 517 27.37 9.57 -5.12
N ALA A 518 27.94 10.76 -5.25
CA ALA A 518 29.06 11.19 -4.45
C ALA A 518 28.76 11.18 -2.94
N MET A 519 27.58 11.67 -2.53
CA MET A 519 27.14 11.61 -1.12
C MET A 519 27.13 10.18 -0.58
N VAL A 520 26.68 9.22 -1.38
CA VAL A 520 26.68 7.80 -0.97
C VAL A 520 28.11 7.26 -0.89
N GLU A 521 28.97 7.60 -1.85
CA GLU A 521 30.40 7.21 -1.86
C GLU A 521 31.16 7.82 -0.67
N ASP A 522 30.81 9.05 -0.26
CA ASP A 522 31.34 9.73 0.93
C ASP A 522 30.81 9.18 2.26
N GLY A 523 29.97 8.12 2.23
CA GLY A 523 29.49 7.42 3.43
C GLY A 523 28.30 8.07 4.13
N TRP A 524 27.44 8.81 3.43
CA TRP A 524 26.22 9.35 4.00
C TRP A 524 25.30 8.23 4.51
N THR A 525 24.81 8.38 5.73
CA THR A 525 24.07 7.36 6.45
C THR A 525 22.54 7.55 6.39
N TYR A 526 22.05 8.70 5.89
CA TYR A 526 20.61 8.97 5.78
C TYR A 526 20.30 10.04 4.72
N VAL A 527 19.03 10.08 4.34
CA VAL A 527 18.42 11.13 3.50
C VAL A 527 17.17 11.67 4.21
N ARG A 528 16.88 12.98 4.06
CA ARG A 528 15.68 13.62 4.57
C ARG A 528 14.83 14.21 3.46
N THR A 529 13.50 14.17 3.63
CA THR A 529 12.54 14.95 2.83
C THR A 529 12.53 16.42 3.31
N PRO A 530 11.91 17.34 2.55
CA PRO A 530 11.74 18.73 2.99
C PRO A 530 11.01 18.89 4.33
N THR A 531 10.10 17.97 4.66
CA THR A 531 9.38 17.95 5.93
C THR A 531 10.20 17.36 7.09
N GLY A 532 11.43 16.90 6.82
CA GLY A 532 12.31 16.32 7.83
C GLY A 532 12.25 14.80 7.96
N ARG A 533 11.33 14.10 7.24
CA ARG A 533 11.27 12.64 7.25
C ARG A 533 12.62 12.06 6.88
N ARG A 534 13.13 11.14 7.73
CA ARG A 534 14.44 10.51 7.56
C ARG A 534 14.28 9.07 7.06
N ARG A 535 15.12 8.70 6.09
CA ARG A 535 15.42 7.32 5.75
C ARG A 535 16.89 7.05 5.98
N LEU A 536 17.19 6.07 6.80
CA LEU A 536 18.54 5.56 7.00
C LEU A 536 18.98 4.75 5.78
N LEU A 537 20.23 4.94 5.37
CA LEU A 537 20.86 4.23 4.25
C LEU A 537 21.77 3.16 4.83
N SER A 538 21.43 1.90 4.64
CA SER A 538 22.19 0.78 5.17
C SER A 538 22.54 -0.21 4.07
N TYR A 539 23.79 -0.68 4.10
CA TYR A 539 24.31 -1.75 3.22
C TYR A 539 23.97 -1.53 1.74
N ASP A 540 23.29 -2.49 1.12
CA ASP A 540 22.87 -2.53 -0.28
C ASP A 540 21.82 -1.48 -0.67
N ASP A 541 21.20 -0.81 0.31
CA ASP A 541 20.26 0.28 0.09
C ASP A 541 20.93 1.66 -0.02
N ALA A 542 22.21 1.79 0.31
CA ALA A 542 22.96 3.01 0.14
C ALA A 542 23.28 3.23 -1.36
N THR A 543 22.31 3.74 -2.10
CA THR A 543 22.38 3.98 -3.53
C THR A 543 21.85 5.35 -3.91
N MET A 544 22.33 5.91 -5.00
CA MET A 544 21.79 7.16 -5.58
C MET A 544 20.27 7.06 -5.81
N SER A 545 19.81 5.93 -6.30
CA SER A 545 18.38 5.68 -6.54
C SER A 545 17.55 5.70 -5.24
N ALA A 546 18.07 5.16 -4.13
CA ALA A 546 17.43 5.23 -2.83
C ALA A 546 17.33 6.68 -2.32
N CYS A 547 18.39 7.48 -2.53
CA CYS A 547 18.38 8.92 -2.20
C CYS A 547 17.34 9.67 -3.02
N ALA A 548 17.30 9.46 -4.35
CA ALA A 548 16.36 10.09 -5.25
C ALA A 548 14.90 9.73 -4.92
N ASN A 549 14.64 8.45 -4.71
CA ASN A 549 13.33 7.96 -4.31
C ASN A 549 12.85 8.56 -2.98
N THR A 550 13.74 8.61 -1.98
CA THR A 550 13.38 9.13 -0.66
C THR A 550 13.01 10.61 -0.76
N LEU A 551 13.78 11.40 -1.49
CA LEU A 551 13.51 12.83 -1.61
C LEU A 551 12.19 13.09 -2.34
N ILE A 552 11.97 12.48 -3.50
CA ILE A 552 10.83 12.79 -4.36
C ILE A 552 9.56 12.04 -3.89
N GLN A 553 9.63 10.71 -3.75
CA GLN A 553 8.47 9.92 -3.34
C GLN A 553 8.13 10.14 -1.87
N GLY A 554 9.13 10.38 -1.02
CA GLY A 554 8.91 10.73 0.38
C GLY A 554 8.21 12.07 0.53
N ALA A 555 8.64 13.10 -0.21
CA ALA A 555 7.95 14.39 -0.24
C ALA A 555 6.49 14.25 -0.74
N GLY A 556 6.24 13.43 -1.77
CA GLY A 556 4.89 13.13 -2.23
C GLY A 556 4.03 12.43 -1.17
N ALA A 557 4.62 11.51 -0.41
CA ALA A 557 3.94 10.86 0.71
C ALA A 557 3.64 11.85 1.85
N ASP A 558 4.55 12.78 2.12
CA ASP A 558 4.35 13.83 3.13
C ASP A 558 3.21 14.77 2.73
N ILE A 559 3.17 15.23 1.48
CA ILE A 559 2.07 16.05 0.95
C ILE A 559 0.72 15.33 1.14
N LEU A 560 0.64 14.07 0.75
CA LEU A 560 -0.60 13.30 0.87
C LEU A 560 -1.03 13.16 2.34
N LYS A 561 -0.09 12.94 3.25
CA LYS A 561 -0.36 12.86 4.69
C LYS A 561 -0.76 14.19 5.30
N ILE A 562 -0.16 15.29 4.87
CA ILE A 562 -0.59 16.63 5.28
C ILE A 562 -2.05 16.86 4.85
N ALA A 563 -2.41 16.50 3.61
CA ALA A 563 -3.79 16.59 3.14
C ALA A 563 -4.75 15.74 4.00
N ILE A 564 -4.39 14.48 4.26
CA ILE A 564 -5.21 13.58 5.11
C ILE A 564 -5.34 14.13 6.54
N ALA A 565 -4.25 14.64 7.13
CA ALA A 565 -4.27 15.22 8.46
C ALA A 565 -5.16 16.47 8.53
N ASN A 566 -5.08 17.35 7.53
CA ASN A 566 -5.94 18.53 7.41
C ASN A 566 -7.41 18.16 7.23
N LEU A 567 -7.69 17.14 6.40
CA LEU A 567 -9.04 16.62 6.20
C LEU A 567 -9.63 16.00 7.46
N GLY A 568 -8.81 15.57 8.41
CA GLY A 568 -9.23 14.94 9.66
C GLY A 568 -10.31 15.71 10.43
N LYS A 569 -10.28 17.05 10.41
CA LYS A 569 -11.27 17.95 11.04
C LYS A 569 -12.64 17.97 10.32
N HIS A 570 -12.69 17.59 9.04
CA HIS A 570 -13.89 17.57 8.22
C HIS A 570 -14.60 16.21 8.19
N ILE A 571 -13.90 15.15 8.65
CA ILE A 571 -14.43 13.79 8.65
C ILE A 571 -15.59 13.67 9.65
N ASN A 572 -16.76 13.26 9.14
CA ASN A 572 -17.98 13.01 9.89
C ASN A 572 -18.86 12.00 9.12
N GLU A 573 -20.08 11.75 9.60
CA GLU A 573 -21.01 10.82 8.94
C GLU A 573 -21.36 11.22 7.50
N LYS A 574 -21.32 12.52 7.17
CA LYS A 574 -21.64 13.05 5.84
C LYS A 574 -20.44 13.08 4.89
N PHE A 575 -19.23 12.90 5.41
CA PHE A 575 -17.98 12.93 4.65
C PHE A 575 -17.00 11.90 5.20
N ARG A 576 -16.90 10.77 4.53
CA ARG A 576 -16.21 9.56 4.99
C ARG A 576 -14.99 9.24 4.12
N PRO A 577 -13.80 9.03 4.70
CA PRO A 577 -12.64 8.56 3.94
C PRO A 577 -12.84 7.08 3.58
N ILE A 578 -12.60 6.73 2.32
CA ILE A 578 -12.75 5.36 1.81
C ILE A 578 -11.42 4.72 1.46
N ALA A 579 -10.57 5.45 0.75
CA ALA A 579 -9.29 4.91 0.29
C ALA A 579 -8.26 5.99 -0.02
N THR A 580 -6.99 5.56 0.02
CA THR A 580 -5.87 6.25 -0.61
C THR A 580 -5.17 5.30 -1.57
N VAL A 581 -4.96 5.74 -2.83
CA VAL A 581 -4.36 4.92 -3.88
C VAL A 581 -3.30 5.74 -4.63
N HIS A 582 -2.02 5.51 -4.31
CA HIS A 582 -0.88 6.30 -4.76
C HIS A 582 -0.97 7.76 -4.30
N ASP A 583 -1.33 8.67 -5.21
CA ASP A 583 -1.53 10.10 -5.03
C ASP A 583 -3.01 10.53 -5.07
N GLU A 584 -3.92 9.56 -5.05
CA GLU A 584 -5.37 9.72 -5.11
C GLU A 584 -6.01 9.51 -3.73
N LEU A 585 -6.98 10.35 -3.39
CA LEU A 585 -7.88 10.18 -2.25
C LEU A 585 -9.31 9.94 -2.74
N VAL A 586 -9.99 8.97 -2.11
CA VAL A 586 -11.39 8.64 -2.37
C VAL A 586 -12.18 8.80 -1.08
N PHE A 587 -13.21 9.64 -1.12
CA PHE A 587 -14.16 9.85 -0.04
C PHE A 587 -15.58 9.53 -0.50
N GLU A 588 -16.46 9.17 0.42
CA GLU A 588 -17.91 9.23 0.23
C GLU A 588 -18.45 10.52 0.85
N ALA A 589 -19.30 11.25 0.14
CA ALA A 589 -20.02 12.40 0.66
C ALA A 589 -21.52 12.24 0.40
N LEU A 590 -22.37 12.71 1.32
CA LEU A 590 -23.81 12.80 1.07
C LEU A 590 -24.06 13.55 -0.23
N GLU A 591 -24.95 13.03 -1.08
CA GLU A 591 -25.21 13.55 -2.43
C GLU A 591 -25.52 15.05 -2.43
N GLU A 592 -26.36 15.51 -1.52
CA GLU A 592 -26.73 16.93 -1.36
C GLU A 592 -25.55 17.85 -0.97
N LYS A 593 -24.46 17.28 -0.41
CA LYS A 593 -23.26 17.97 0.05
C LYS A 593 -22.02 17.69 -0.80
N ALA A 594 -22.16 16.89 -1.84
CA ALA A 594 -21.03 16.38 -2.61
C ALA A 594 -20.16 17.51 -3.21
N ASN A 595 -20.77 18.57 -3.74
CA ASN A 595 -20.02 19.71 -4.31
C ASN A 595 -19.32 20.56 -3.24
N GLU A 596 -19.90 20.70 -2.05
CA GLU A 596 -19.26 21.36 -0.91
C GLU A 596 -17.99 20.60 -0.49
N TYR A 597 -18.12 19.29 -0.28
CA TYR A 597 -16.99 18.43 0.13
C TYR A 597 -15.96 18.24 -0.98
N LYS A 598 -16.37 18.29 -2.26
CA LYS A 598 -15.43 18.35 -3.38
C LYS A 598 -14.49 19.54 -3.25
N THR A 599 -15.05 20.73 -2.99
CA THR A 599 -14.26 21.95 -2.82
C THR A 599 -13.32 21.85 -1.63
N ILE A 600 -13.79 21.30 -0.50
CA ILE A 600 -12.96 21.08 0.69
C ILE A 600 -11.80 20.14 0.38
N LEU A 601 -12.07 18.97 -0.23
CA LEU A 601 -11.04 17.98 -0.57
C LEU A 601 -9.97 18.58 -1.50
N GLU A 602 -10.40 19.29 -2.54
CA GLU A 602 -9.50 19.91 -3.51
C GLU A 602 -8.65 21.01 -2.87
N THR A 603 -9.23 21.82 -1.99
CA THR A 603 -8.53 22.89 -1.28
C THR A 603 -7.46 22.34 -0.34
N GLU A 604 -7.83 21.40 0.54
CA GLU A 604 -6.90 20.83 1.51
C GLU A 604 -5.75 20.06 0.81
N MET A 605 -6.02 19.40 -0.32
CA MET A 605 -4.96 18.78 -1.12
C MET A 605 -4.04 19.84 -1.77
N LYS A 606 -4.58 20.92 -2.33
CA LYS A 606 -3.77 22.01 -2.90
C LYS A 606 -2.92 22.68 -1.84
N GLU A 607 -3.47 23.04 -0.70
CA GLU A 607 -2.75 23.66 0.41
C GLU A 607 -1.65 22.76 0.94
N ALA A 608 -1.91 21.45 1.06
CA ALA A 608 -0.89 20.48 1.45
C ALA A 608 0.29 20.45 0.48
N ALA A 609 0.05 20.49 -0.83
CA ALA A 609 1.11 20.50 -1.82
C ALA A 609 1.92 21.81 -1.83
N MET A 610 1.25 22.94 -1.55
CA MET A 610 1.88 24.26 -1.46
C MET A 610 2.84 24.38 -0.26
N THR A 611 2.81 23.46 0.70
CA THR A 611 3.82 23.42 1.78
C THR A 611 5.23 23.07 1.27
N ILE A 612 5.35 22.47 0.08
CA ILE A 612 6.61 22.04 -0.52
C ILE A 612 6.82 22.68 -1.89
N LEU A 613 5.76 22.79 -2.70
CA LEU A 613 5.84 23.38 -4.05
C LEU A 613 5.65 24.89 -3.97
N ASN A 614 6.74 25.64 -4.20
CA ASN A 614 6.75 27.11 -4.14
C ASN A 614 6.89 27.75 -5.53
N ASN A 615 7.69 27.13 -6.41
CA ASN A 615 8.00 27.65 -7.75
C ASN A 615 7.21 26.91 -8.85
N VAL A 616 6.68 25.73 -8.55
CA VAL A 616 5.92 24.88 -9.47
C VAL A 616 4.45 24.90 -9.09
N PRO A 617 3.53 25.24 -10.02
CA PRO A 617 2.11 25.31 -9.70
C PRO A 617 1.55 23.96 -9.27
N VAL A 618 0.69 23.95 -8.27
CA VAL A 618 -0.06 22.76 -7.84
C VAL A 618 -1.23 22.52 -8.78
N LYS A 619 -1.40 21.29 -9.24
CA LYS A 619 -2.58 20.85 -9.96
C LYS A 619 -3.18 19.62 -9.26
N CYS A 620 -4.37 19.82 -8.73
CA CYS A 620 -5.19 18.78 -8.13
C CYS A 620 -6.60 18.96 -8.64
N ASP A 621 -7.17 17.93 -9.22
CA ASP A 621 -8.52 17.94 -9.77
C ASP A 621 -9.38 16.97 -8.93
N ALA A 622 -10.52 17.47 -8.43
CA ALA A 622 -11.49 16.66 -7.71
C ALA A 622 -12.78 16.50 -8.53
N ASN A 623 -13.38 15.32 -8.49
CA ASN A 623 -14.61 15.00 -9.19
C ASN A 623 -15.64 14.37 -8.25
N VAL A 624 -16.93 14.69 -8.49
CA VAL A 624 -18.06 13.96 -7.92
C VAL A 624 -18.39 12.82 -8.87
N ALA A 625 -18.49 11.59 -8.36
CA ALA A 625 -18.55 10.40 -9.18
C ALA A 625 -19.57 9.37 -8.67
N GLU A 626 -20.19 8.63 -9.58
CA GLU A 626 -21.08 7.49 -9.30
C GLU A 626 -20.30 6.16 -9.15
N SER A 627 -19.05 6.15 -9.59
CA SER A 627 -18.18 4.99 -9.47
C SER A 627 -16.71 5.43 -9.40
N TRP A 628 -15.84 4.55 -8.96
CA TRP A 628 -14.40 4.83 -8.92
C TRP A 628 -13.77 4.99 -10.31
N ALA A 629 -14.51 4.66 -11.38
CA ALA A 629 -14.05 4.80 -12.76
C ALA A 629 -14.18 6.24 -13.31
N GLU A 630 -14.96 7.10 -12.66
CA GLU A 630 -15.25 8.45 -13.12
C GLU A 630 -14.28 9.46 -12.47
N LYS A 631 -13.05 9.41 -12.96
CA LYS A 631 -11.93 10.21 -12.46
C LYS A 631 -11.70 11.45 -13.32
#